data_76e891cfd4ff4c1757ebce689ef19a2c
#
_entry.id   76e891cfd4ff4c1757ebce689ef19a2c
#
_cell.length_a   1.000
_cell.length_b   1.000
_cell.length_c   1.000
_cell.angle_alpha   90.00
_cell.angle_beta   90.00
_cell.angle_gamma   90.00
#
_symmetry.space_group_name_H-M   'P 1'
#
loop_
_entity.id
_entity.type
_entity.pdbx_description
1 polymer ?
#
loop_
_entity_poly.entity_id
_entity_poly.type
_entity_poly.pdbx_seq_one_letter_code
_entity_poly.pdbx_strand_id
1 'polypeptide(L)'
;MKNSVWKTFMELSLVRGIVPRTVFGLTAIAAIILIIGLALSKSKKRGRLHPLIVSLIAAVLAGAAGLLVAWLVSDVFMVFGVSLGWPVIFTIAGGIAGVGFVIAAAVTLRGVRRALAVVLVPLVLLSTALGVDSIYGEYQTIGTLVGYTPYASLGSIEVHKAAMSVSDWHSKARKGSLPSMPSQGKVLTVDIPNTESNFTARKAMIYLPPAALSDRPPALPVMELLAGQPGSPSRLIDAGNIAATMNAYAAKHDGLAPIVLVPDQNGEATHNSLCADTTQGNAETYLTTDVVNWAKKMLPVAKSARMWAMGGFSQGDTCTTQLVPRHPDIYGAMLPVDGELKPTNGSVAKMVQEYFAGDRKAYDEQVPVNAIAATGTPEQALFTGAGERDKESISNMRTIADAARKAGMEVTELIVPGTGHDWHAVQAVWRPGLDWFGERTGLGEMTKSLKEYPQVEVLQ
;
A
#
# COMPACT_ATOMS: atom_id res chain seq x y z
N MET A 1 -0.90 -18.52 -28.14
CA MET A 1 0.49 -17.99 -28.12
C MET A 1 0.55 -16.47 -27.87
N LYS A 2 -0.13 -15.58 -28.62
CA LYS A 2 -0.08 -14.12 -28.39
C LYS A 2 -0.47 -13.70 -26.96
N ASN A 3 -1.51 -14.30 -26.37
CA ASN A 3 -1.95 -13.99 -25.01
C ASN A 3 -0.94 -14.39 -23.91
N SER A 4 -0.15 -15.45 -24.15
CA SER A 4 0.87 -15.90 -23.18
C SER A 4 2.07 -14.93 -23.10
N VAL A 5 2.57 -14.47 -24.25
CA VAL A 5 3.70 -13.53 -24.31
C VAL A 5 3.33 -12.17 -23.72
N TRP A 6 2.12 -11.68 -24.03
CA TRP A 6 1.60 -10.44 -23.45
C TRP A 6 1.47 -10.52 -21.93
N LYS A 7 0.90 -11.62 -21.42
CA LYS A 7 0.78 -11.86 -19.98
C LYS A 7 2.16 -11.87 -19.32
N THR A 8 3.10 -12.65 -19.86
CA THR A 8 4.47 -12.71 -19.33
C THR A 8 5.15 -11.32 -19.34
N PHE A 9 4.93 -10.51 -20.36
CA PHE A 9 5.47 -9.15 -20.42
C PHE A 9 4.87 -8.25 -19.33
N MET A 10 3.56 -8.30 -19.13
CA MET A 10 2.88 -7.51 -18.08
C MET A 10 3.28 -7.92 -16.67
N GLU A 11 3.65 -9.18 -16.47
CA GLU A 11 4.09 -9.73 -15.18
C GLU A 11 5.59 -9.52 -14.90
N LEU A 12 6.36 -8.87 -15.80
CA LEU A 12 7.76 -8.54 -15.52
C LEU A 12 7.88 -7.57 -14.34
N SER A 13 8.68 -7.96 -13.35
CA SER A 13 8.88 -7.15 -12.15
C SER A 13 9.69 -5.89 -12.41
N LEU A 14 9.23 -4.76 -11.87
CA LEU A 14 9.93 -3.46 -11.86
C LEU A 14 10.80 -3.27 -10.62
N VAL A 15 10.52 -3.98 -9.54
CA VAL A 15 11.24 -3.85 -8.26
C VAL A 15 12.41 -4.82 -8.16
N ARG A 16 12.26 -6.02 -8.72
CA ARG A 16 13.27 -7.10 -8.63
C ARG A 16 13.42 -7.81 -9.97
N GLY A 17 14.58 -8.46 -10.18
CA GLY A 17 14.80 -9.32 -11.34
C GLY A 17 15.48 -8.63 -12.52
N ILE A 18 15.09 -9.04 -13.76
CA ILE A 18 15.84 -8.68 -14.96
C ILE A 18 15.67 -7.21 -15.39
N VAL A 19 14.45 -6.65 -15.24
CA VAL A 19 14.14 -5.29 -15.72
C VAL A 19 14.98 -4.22 -15.01
N PRO A 20 14.93 -4.07 -13.66
CA PRO A 20 15.73 -3.06 -12.98
C PRO A 20 17.23 -3.31 -13.15
N ARG A 21 17.69 -4.57 -13.07
CA ARG A 21 19.12 -4.90 -13.27
C ARG A 21 19.61 -4.49 -14.65
N THR A 22 18.81 -4.70 -15.69
CA THR A 22 19.16 -4.33 -17.05
C THR A 22 19.19 -2.81 -17.21
N VAL A 23 18.18 -2.10 -16.73
CA VAL A 23 18.11 -0.63 -16.83
C VAL A 23 19.27 0.02 -16.08
N PHE A 24 19.49 -0.32 -14.82
CA PHE A 24 20.61 0.22 -14.04
C PHE A 24 21.97 -0.16 -14.65
N GLY A 25 22.13 -1.42 -15.08
CA GLY A 25 23.36 -1.88 -15.72
C GLY A 25 23.68 -1.15 -17.03
N LEU A 26 22.70 -1.01 -17.92
CA LEU A 26 22.86 -0.27 -19.18
C LEU A 26 23.15 1.22 -18.93
N THR A 27 22.46 1.82 -17.95
CA THR A 27 22.69 3.22 -17.57
C THR A 27 24.10 3.41 -17.04
N ALA A 28 24.58 2.53 -16.14
CA ALA A 28 25.93 2.59 -15.59
C ALA A 28 27.00 2.40 -16.68
N ILE A 29 26.87 1.38 -17.55
CA ILE A 29 27.81 1.13 -18.64
C ILE A 29 27.85 2.31 -19.61
N ALA A 30 26.70 2.82 -20.04
CA ALA A 30 26.63 3.96 -20.95
C ALA A 30 27.21 5.23 -20.34
N ALA A 31 26.97 5.47 -19.03
CA ALA A 31 27.54 6.58 -18.30
C ALA A 31 29.09 6.49 -18.21
N ILE A 32 29.63 5.31 -17.91
CA ILE A 32 31.09 5.08 -17.88
C ILE A 32 31.70 5.34 -19.26
N ILE A 33 31.12 4.82 -20.33
CA ILE A 33 31.59 5.06 -21.71
C ILE A 33 31.55 6.55 -22.04
N LEU A 34 30.49 7.26 -21.65
CA LEU A 34 30.35 8.69 -21.87
C LEU A 34 31.41 9.49 -21.09
N ILE A 35 31.65 9.15 -19.82
CA ILE A 35 32.67 9.79 -18.97
C ILE A 35 34.06 9.60 -19.55
N ILE A 36 34.42 8.38 -19.99
CA ILE A 36 35.68 8.09 -20.67
C ILE A 36 35.77 8.90 -21.98
N GLY A 37 34.68 8.93 -22.77
CA GLY A 37 34.60 9.72 -23.98
C GLY A 37 34.80 11.22 -23.78
N LEU A 38 34.27 11.75 -22.66
CA LEU A 38 34.48 13.15 -22.24
C LEU A 38 35.92 13.40 -21.79
N ALA A 39 36.48 12.52 -20.95
CA ALA A 39 37.85 12.63 -20.46
C ALA A 39 38.89 12.63 -21.57
N LEU A 40 38.67 11.81 -22.59
CA LEU A 40 39.55 11.74 -23.79
C LEU A 40 39.28 12.83 -24.82
N SER A 41 38.29 13.70 -24.62
CA SER A 41 37.99 14.79 -25.56
C SER A 41 38.97 15.94 -25.36
N LYS A 42 39.45 16.51 -26.51
CA LYS A 42 40.34 17.68 -26.46
C LYS A 42 39.52 18.97 -26.58
N SER A 43 39.76 19.94 -25.73
CA SER A 43 39.23 21.30 -25.93
C SER A 43 39.84 21.92 -27.19
N LYS A 44 39.03 22.16 -28.21
CA LYS A 44 39.51 22.66 -29.53
C LYS A 44 39.80 24.17 -29.58
N LYS A 45 39.44 24.94 -28.53
CA LYS A 45 39.63 26.39 -28.51
C LYS A 45 40.33 26.81 -27.18
N ARG A 46 41.40 27.60 -27.33
CA ARG A 46 42.09 28.20 -26.20
C ARG A 46 41.13 29.05 -25.36
N GLY A 47 41.04 28.80 -24.04
CA GLY A 47 40.14 29.51 -23.13
C GLY A 47 38.76 28.87 -22.90
N ARG A 48 38.41 27.76 -23.55
CA ARG A 48 37.16 27.00 -23.21
C ARG A 48 37.43 25.90 -22.17
N LEU A 49 36.53 25.77 -21.22
CA LEU A 49 36.57 24.68 -20.24
C LEU A 49 36.49 23.32 -20.97
N HIS A 50 37.15 22.33 -20.41
CA HIS A 50 37.09 20.96 -20.89
C HIS A 50 35.65 20.41 -20.80
N PRO A 51 35.16 19.67 -21.84
CA PRO A 51 33.77 19.18 -21.85
C PRO A 51 33.35 18.41 -20.60
N LEU A 52 34.24 17.63 -19.99
CA LEU A 52 33.98 16.94 -18.73
C LEU A 52 33.69 17.92 -17.60
N ILE A 53 34.48 19.00 -17.49
CA ILE A 53 34.30 20.03 -16.44
C ILE A 53 32.95 20.72 -16.63
N VAL A 54 32.57 21.06 -17.88
CA VAL A 54 31.27 21.66 -18.17
C VAL A 54 30.13 20.73 -17.76
N SER A 55 30.25 19.43 -18.07
CA SER A 55 29.26 18.43 -17.69
C SER A 55 29.15 18.23 -16.18
N LEU A 56 30.28 18.26 -15.46
CA LEU A 56 30.32 18.19 -13.99
C LEU A 56 29.68 19.43 -13.33
N ILE A 57 29.98 20.62 -13.83
CA ILE A 57 29.36 21.86 -13.34
C ILE A 57 27.85 21.81 -13.55
N ALA A 58 27.40 21.39 -14.75
CA ALA A 58 25.98 21.24 -15.06
C ALA A 58 25.30 20.22 -14.13
N ALA A 59 25.97 19.10 -13.83
CA ALA A 59 25.45 18.09 -12.89
C ALA A 59 25.28 18.67 -11.47
N VAL A 60 26.28 19.39 -10.97
CA VAL A 60 26.23 19.99 -9.63
C VAL A 60 25.12 21.04 -9.53
N LEU A 61 25.02 21.92 -10.53
CA LEU A 61 23.97 22.96 -10.54
C LEU A 61 22.57 22.36 -10.68
N ALA A 62 22.41 21.39 -11.59
CA ALA A 62 21.12 20.69 -11.77
C ALA A 62 20.75 19.88 -10.53
N GLY A 63 21.70 19.18 -9.92
CA GLY A 63 21.47 18.41 -8.70
C GLY A 63 21.09 19.29 -7.51
N ALA A 64 21.78 20.42 -7.31
CA ALA A 64 21.46 21.39 -6.26
C ALA A 64 20.04 22.00 -6.47
N ALA A 65 19.70 22.36 -7.71
CA ALA A 65 18.37 22.84 -8.04
C ALA A 65 17.30 21.72 -7.82
N GLY A 66 17.59 20.50 -8.25
CA GLY A 66 16.72 19.33 -8.03
C GLY A 66 16.51 19.03 -6.56
N LEU A 67 17.56 19.11 -5.73
CA LEU A 67 17.48 18.93 -4.28
C LEU A 67 16.57 19.99 -3.65
N LEU A 68 16.79 21.26 -3.99
CA LEU A 68 16.00 22.38 -3.47
C LEU A 68 14.52 22.21 -3.85
N VAL A 69 14.23 21.94 -5.14
CA VAL A 69 12.85 21.79 -5.62
C VAL A 69 12.16 20.57 -4.98
N ALA A 70 12.84 19.43 -4.94
CA ALA A 70 12.27 18.22 -4.33
C ALA A 70 11.99 18.44 -2.84
N TRP A 71 12.88 19.09 -2.11
CA TRP A 71 12.67 19.43 -0.70
C TRP A 71 11.53 20.44 -0.51
N LEU A 72 11.44 21.50 -1.32
CA LEU A 72 10.34 22.46 -1.25
C LEU A 72 9.00 21.78 -1.50
N VAL A 73 8.90 20.92 -2.53
CA VAL A 73 7.66 20.19 -2.88
C VAL A 73 7.28 19.19 -1.78
N SER A 74 8.28 18.49 -1.21
CA SER A 74 8.08 17.43 -0.22
C SER A 74 7.77 17.98 1.16
N ASP A 75 8.66 18.83 1.70
CA ASP A 75 8.68 19.15 3.14
C ASP A 75 8.16 20.56 3.46
N VAL A 76 8.21 21.50 2.49
CA VAL A 76 7.75 22.88 2.72
C VAL A 76 6.31 23.07 2.27
N PHE A 77 6.01 22.68 1.02
CA PHE A 77 4.66 22.81 0.48
C PHE A 77 3.80 21.58 0.70
N MET A 78 4.39 20.46 1.09
CA MET A 78 3.72 19.17 1.33
C MET A 78 2.67 18.86 0.26
N VAL A 79 3.07 18.99 -1.02
CA VAL A 79 2.15 18.91 -2.18
C VAL A 79 1.41 17.57 -2.24
N PHE A 80 2.00 16.53 -1.68
CA PHE A 80 1.43 15.17 -1.62
C PHE A 80 0.75 14.85 -0.29
N GLY A 81 0.63 15.83 0.62
CA GLY A 81 0.08 15.63 1.96
C GLY A 81 1.01 14.94 2.95
N VAL A 82 2.10 14.34 2.46
CA VAL A 82 3.12 13.65 3.26
C VAL A 82 4.52 14.01 2.77
N SER A 83 5.53 13.92 3.65
CA SER A 83 6.94 14.07 3.25
C SER A 83 7.38 12.86 2.43
N LEU A 84 8.03 13.11 1.28
CA LEU A 84 8.62 12.05 0.45
C LEU A 84 9.81 11.36 1.11
N GLY A 85 10.40 12.00 2.11
CA GLY A 85 11.59 11.53 2.81
C GLY A 85 12.92 11.74 2.03
N TRP A 86 14.00 11.88 2.77
CA TRP A 86 15.34 12.16 2.22
C TRP A 86 15.84 11.14 1.20
N PRO A 87 15.59 9.81 1.30
CA PRO A 87 16.00 8.85 0.27
C PRO A 87 15.40 9.16 -1.10
N VAL A 88 14.13 9.53 -1.16
CA VAL A 88 13.44 9.92 -2.40
C VAL A 88 13.98 11.25 -2.92
N ILE A 89 14.11 12.25 -2.05
CA ILE A 89 14.65 13.58 -2.40
C ILE A 89 16.04 13.44 -3.02
N PHE A 90 16.95 12.67 -2.40
CA PHE A 90 18.29 12.43 -2.96
C PHE A 90 18.27 11.64 -4.27
N THR A 91 17.36 10.67 -4.41
CA THR A 91 17.22 9.90 -5.66
C THR A 91 16.78 10.81 -6.81
N ILE A 92 15.81 11.68 -6.58
CA ILE A 92 15.34 12.68 -7.56
C ILE A 92 16.46 13.66 -7.90
N ALA A 93 17.13 14.22 -6.87
CA ALA A 93 18.23 15.17 -7.06
C ALA A 93 19.38 14.54 -7.85
N GLY A 94 19.75 13.29 -7.55
CA GLY A 94 20.76 12.53 -8.28
C GLY A 94 20.37 12.27 -9.72
N GLY A 95 19.10 11.94 -9.99
CA GLY A 95 18.57 11.81 -11.35
C GLY A 95 18.64 13.10 -12.15
N ILE A 96 18.23 14.23 -11.54
CA ILE A 96 18.31 15.57 -12.17
C ILE A 96 19.76 15.96 -12.42
N ALA A 97 20.69 15.65 -11.50
CA ALA A 97 22.13 15.84 -11.69
C ALA A 97 22.64 15.04 -12.89
N GLY A 98 22.25 13.76 -12.99
CA GLY A 98 22.54 12.88 -14.12
C GLY A 98 22.04 13.44 -15.45
N VAL A 99 20.81 13.91 -15.49
CA VAL A 99 20.23 14.57 -16.68
C VAL A 99 21.02 15.81 -17.06
N GLY A 100 21.35 16.68 -16.09
CA GLY A 100 22.17 17.87 -16.31
C GLY A 100 23.55 17.54 -16.91
N PHE A 101 24.21 16.50 -16.33
CA PHE A 101 25.48 16.00 -16.85
C PHE A 101 25.38 15.56 -18.32
N VAL A 102 24.38 14.75 -18.62
CA VAL A 102 24.20 14.13 -19.95
C VAL A 102 23.80 15.17 -20.99
N ILE A 103 22.94 16.14 -20.67
CA ILE A 103 22.57 17.23 -21.57
C ILE A 103 23.81 18.08 -21.91
N ALA A 104 24.60 18.47 -20.92
CA ALA A 104 25.84 19.23 -21.14
C ALA A 104 26.84 18.45 -22.00
N ALA A 105 26.94 17.14 -21.80
CA ALA A 105 27.72 16.25 -22.66
C ALA A 105 27.19 16.24 -24.11
N ALA A 106 25.89 16.13 -24.31
CA ALA A 106 25.27 16.14 -25.64
C ALA A 106 25.47 17.45 -26.40
N VAL A 107 25.53 18.59 -25.69
CA VAL A 107 25.81 19.90 -26.28
C VAL A 107 27.27 20.04 -26.64
N THR A 108 28.20 19.55 -25.84
CA THR A 108 29.64 19.74 -26.04
C THR A 108 30.28 18.71 -26.97
N LEU A 109 29.73 17.50 -27.02
CA LEU A 109 30.24 16.41 -27.87
C LEU A 109 29.68 16.45 -29.30
N ARG A 110 30.27 15.64 -30.20
CA ARG A 110 29.84 15.46 -31.60
C ARG A 110 29.85 13.98 -32.00
N GLY A 111 29.15 13.67 -33.10
CA GLY A 111 29.10 12.32 -33.66
C GLY A 111 28.49 11.29 -32.71
N VAL A 112 29.03 10.08 -32.72
CA VAL A 112 28.54 8.93 -31.92
C VAL A 112 28.49 9.23 -30.43
N ARG A 113 29.46 9.99 -29.91
CA ARG A 113 29.48 10.35 -28.48
C ARG A 113 28.30 11.25 -28.08
N ARG A 114 27.87 12.16 -28.98
CA ARG A 114 26.66 12.96 -28.77
C ARG A 114 25.42 12.07 -28.83
N ALA A 115 25.35 11.14 -29.79
CA ALA A 115 24.23 10.20 -29.85
C ALA A 115 24.10 9.35 -28.57
N LEU A 116 25.22 8.84 -28.05
CA LEU A 116 25.24 8.12 -26.78
C LEU A 116 24.70 8.98 -25.64
N ALA A 117 25.14 10.25 -25.55
CA ALA A 117 24.63 11.17 -24.54
C ALA A 117 23.12 11.37 -24.67
N VAL A 118 22.58 11.54 -25.86
CA VAL A 118 21.14 11.71 -26.10
C VAL A 118 20.36 10.47 -25.68
N VAL A 119 20.83 9.27 -26.00
CA VAL A 119 20.19 7.99 -25.63
C VAL A 119 20.24 7.76 -24.11
N LEU A 120 21.28 8.29 -23.44
CA LEU A 120 21.42 8.14 -21.99
C LEU A 120 20.40 8.99 -21.22
N VAL A 121 19.84 10.07 -21.77
CA VAL A 121 18.81 10.87 -21.08
C VAL A 121 17.61 10.01 -20.64
N PRO A 122 16.91 9.30 -21.53
CA PRO A 122 15.77 8.47 -21.11
C PRO A 122 16.18 7.32 -20.17
N LEU A 123 17.39 6.79 -20.30
CA LEU A 123 17.90 5.76 -19.38
C LEU A 123 18.11 6.30 -17.96
N VAL A 124 18.64 7.51 -17.82
CA VAL A 124 18.79 8.17 -16.51
C VAL A 124 17.41 8.46 -15.89
N LEU A 125 16.47 8.97 -16.68
CA LEU A 125 15.11 9.22 -16.20
C LEU A 125 14.42 7.93 -15.76
N LEU A 126 14.51 6.86 -16.55
CA LEU A 126 13.94 5.56 -16.21
C LEU A 126 14.61 4.96 -14.97
N SER A 127 15.94 5.05 -14.85
CA SER A 127 16.67 4.63 -13.66
C SER A 127 16.24 5.40 -12.42
N THR A 128 16.02 6.71 -12.55
CA THR A 128 15.54 7.54 -11.44
C THR A 128 14.13 7.13 -11.01
N ALA A 129 13.22 6.93 -11.97
CA ALA A 129 11.86 6.48 -11.70
C ALA A 129 11.83 5.12 -11.00
N LEU A 130 12.60 4.14 -11.50
CA LEU A 130 12.73 2.83 -10.86
C LEU A 130 13.42 2.92 -9.48
N GLY A 131 14.35 3.85 -9.30
CA GLY A 131 14.99 4.11 -8.00
C GLY A 131 13.99 4.64 -6.97
N VAL A 132 13.15 5.60 -7.36
CA VAL A 132 12.07 6.11 -6.50
C VAL A 132 11.05 5.01 -6.19
N ASP A 133 10.61 4.27 -7.22
CA ASP A 133 9.64 3.19 -7.04
C ASP A 133 10.19 2.07 -6.12
N SER A 134 11.49 1.78 -6.17
CA SER A 134 12.10 0.78 -5.28
C SER A 134 12.07 1.18 -3.80
N ILE A 135 11.96 2.48 -3.50
CA ILE A 135 11.83 3.00 -2.13
C ILE A 135 10.39 2.84 -1.65
N TYR A 136 9.41 3.19 -2.49
CA TYR A 136 7.99 3.07 -2.14
C TYR A 136 7.44 1.66 -2.28
N GLY A 137 7.92 0.88 -3.27
CA GLY A 137 7.39 -0.43 -3.61
C GLY A 137 6.01 -0.38 -4.27
N GLU A 138 5.66 0.73 -4.93
CA GLU A 138 4.31 0.99 -5.46
C GLU A 138 4.01 0.17 -6.71
N TYR A 139 4.91 0.12 -7.68
CA TYR A 139 4.70 -0.57 -8.95
C TYR A 139 5.51 -1.86 -9.03
N GLN A 140 4.87 -3.00 -8.71
CA GLN A 140 5.55 -4.30 -8.67
C GLN A 140 5.88 -4.86 -10.06
N THR A 141 5.06 -4.56 -11.07
CA THR A 141 5.19 -5.10 -12.43
C THR A 141 4.90 -4.03 -13.49
N ILE A 142 5.28 -4.30 -14.76
CA ILE A 142 4.91 -3.45 -15.89
C ILE A 142 3.39 -3.30 -16.00
N GLY A 143 2.65 -4.37 -15.74
CA GLY A 143 1.19 -4.36 -15.78
C GLY A 143 0.56 -3.38 -14.78
N THR A 144 1.15 -3.23 -13.60
CA THR A 144 0.63 -2.32 -12.58
C THR A 144 0.73 -0.85 -12.97
N LEU A 145 1.68 -0.47 -13.86
CA LEU A 145 1.75 0.89 -14.42
C LEU A 145 0.55 1.25 -15.30
N VAL A 146 -0.06 0.26 -15.94
CA VAL A 146 -1.17 0.45 -16.89
C VAL A 146 -2.49 -0.09 -16.36
N GLY A 147 -2.56 -0.39 -15.06
CA GLY A 147 -3.77 -0.91 -14.41
C GLY A 147 -4.17 -2.31 -14.88
N TYR A 148 -3.23 -3.10 -15.43
CA TYR A 148 -3.49 -4.49 -15.79
C TYR A 148 -3.68 -5.34 -14.54
N THR A 149 -4.85 -5.96 -14.42
CA THR A 149 -5.19 -6.89 -13.34
C THR A 149 -5.36 -8.30 -13.91
N PRO A 150 -4.43 -9.23 -13.64
CA PRO A 150 -4.47 -10.58 -14.20
C PRO A 150 -5.47 -11.51 -13.49
N TYR A 151 -6.28 -10.97 -12.57
CA TYR A 151 -7.11 -11.75 -11.66
C TYR A 151 -8.47 -12.08 -12.28
N ALA A 152 -8.89 -13.33 -12.12
CA ALA A 152 -10.18 -13.80 -12.57
C ALA A 152 -11.32 -13.20 -11.74
N SER A 153 -12.54 -13.17 -12.32
CA SER A 153 -13.73 -12.78 -11.55
C SER A 153 -14.15 -13.86 -10.57
N LEU A 154 -14.69 -13.47 -9.41
CA LEU A 154 -15.25 -14.37 -8.40
C LEU A 154 -16.34 -15.30 -9.02
N GLY A 155 -17.15 -14.79 -9.94
CA GLY A 155 -18.16 -15.58 -10.66
C GLY A 155 -17.60 -16.71 -11.53
N SER A 156 -16.27 -16.80 -11.71
CA SER A 156 -15.63 -17.90 -12.45
C SER A 156 -15.37 -19.15 -11.60
N ILE A 157 -15.62 -19.10 -10.29
CA ILE A 157 -15.46 -20.22 -9.37
C ILE A 157 -16.72 -20.41 -8.52
N GLU A 158 -16.90 -21.62 -8.03
CA GLU A 158 -17.90 -21.90 -7.00
C GLU A 158 -17.34 -21.59 -5.62
N VAL A 159 -18.13 -20.93 -4.78
CA VAL A 159 -17.79 -20.65 -3.37
C VAL A 159 -18.91 -21.22 -2.51
N HIS A 160 -18.56 -22.16 -1.65
CA HIS A 160 -19.51 -22.79 -0.73
C HIS A 160 -19.70 -21.95 0.53
N LYS A 161 -20.89 -22.08 1.13
CA LYS A 161 -21.19 -21.47 2.44
C LYS A 161 -20.44 -22.18 3.55
N ALA A 162 -20.23 -21.47 4.66
CA ALA A 162 -19.62 -22.05 5.85
C ALA A 162 -20.43 -23.28 6.32
N ALA A 163 -19.75 -24.42 6.43
CA ALA A 163 -20.32 -25.71 6.82
C ALA A 163 -19.88 -26.14 8.25
N MET A 164 -18.92 -25.44 8.85
CA MET A 164 -18.38 -25.75 10.17
C MET A 164 -17.72 -24.53 10.82
N SER A 165 -17.35 -24.65 12.10
CA SER A 165 -16.54 -23.65 12.79
C SER A 165 -15.05 -23.86 12.53
N VAL A 166 -14.21 -22.86 12.87
CA VAL A 166 -12.73 -22.98 12.86
C VAL A 166 -12.29 -24.08 13.86
N SER A 167 -12.95 -24.20 15.01
CA SER A 167 -12.65 -25.26 15.99
C SER A 167 -12.91 -26.67 15.44
N ASP A 168 -14.00 -26.85 14.67
CA ASP A 168 -14.27 -28.13 13.98
C ASP A 168 -13.22 -28.43 12.92
N TRP A 169 -12.76 -27.39 12.20
CA TRP A 169 -11.67 -27.51 11.23
C TRP A 169 -10.37 -28.03 11.88
N HIS A 170 -9.95 -27.42 12.99
CA HIS A 170 -8.80 -27.89 13.76
C HIS A 170 -8.97 -29.32 14.25
N SER A 171 -10.19 -29.70 14.67
CA SER A 171 -10.49 -31.07 15.10
C SER A 171 -10.35 -32.07 13.94
N LYS A 172 -10.74 -31.68 12.73
CA LYS A 172 -10.56 -32.48 11.51
C LYS A 172 -9.09 -32.55 11.08
N ALA A 173 -8.35 -31.45 11.19
CA ALA A 173 -6.91 -31.39 10.89
C ALA A 173 -6.15 -32.40 11.75
N ARG A 174 -6.38 -32.40 13.06
CA ARG A 174 -5.77 -33.39 13.99
C ARG A 174 -6.10 -34.84 13.66
N LYS A 175 -7.24 -35.10 13.02
CA LYS A 175 -7.69 -36.47 12.61
C LYS A 175 -7.27 -36.80 11.19
N GLY A 176 -6.58 -35.91 10.47
CA GLY A 176 -6.23 -36.12 9.05
C GLY A 176 -7.44 -36.22 8.10
N SER A 177 -8.57 -35.58 8.48
CA SER A 177 -9.87 -35.69 7.76
C SER A 177 -10.37 -34.34 7.23
N LEU A 178 -9.44 -33.44 6.90
CA LEU A 178 -9.79 -32.17 6.26
C LEU A 178 -10.46 -32.38 4.89
N PRO A 179 -11.40 -31.52 4.50
CA PRO A 179 -11.90 -31.48 3.14
C PRO A 179 -10.79 -31.22 2.13
N SER A 180 -10.99 -31.69 0.88
CA SER A 180 -10.08 -31.36 -0.21
C SER A 180 -10.06 -29.85 -0.45
N MET A 181 -8.85 -29.31 -0.63
CA MET A 181 -8.63 -27.89 -0.89
C MET A 181 -7.36 -27.68 -1.72
N PRO A 182 -7.23 -26.56 -2.44
CA PRO A 182 -5.98 -26.22 -3.14
C PRO A 182 -4.85 -25.92 -2.13
N SER A 183 -3.60 -26.05 -2.57
CA SER A 183 -2.43 -25.72 -1.74
C SER A 183 -2.22 -24.21 -1.50
N GLN A 184 -2.84 -23.37 -2.32
CA GLN A 184 -2.78 -21.90 -2.21
C GLN A 184 -4.17 -21.30 -2.38
N GLY A 185 -4.38 -20.16 -1.74
CA GLY A 185 -5.56 -19.34 -1.94
C GLY A 185 -5.61 -18.67 -3.32
N LYS A 186 -6.69 -17.98 -3.59
CA LYS A 186 -6.90 -17.28 -4.87
C LYS A 186 -7.21 -15.80 -4.65
N VAL A 187 -6.61 -14.96 -5.49
CA VAL A 187 -7.02 -13.57 -5.67
C VAL A 187 -8.03 -13.49 -6.81
N LEU A 188 -9.12 -12.77 -6.58
CA LEU A 188 -10.23 -12.64 -7.51
C LEU A 188 -10.74 -11.20 -7.53
N THR A 189 -11.42 -10.82 -8.60
CA THR A 189 -12.12 -9.53 -8.70
C THR A 189 -13.63 -9.72 -8.54
N VAL A 190 -14.30 -8.71 -8.01
CA VAL A 190 -15.76 -8.71 -7.90
C VAL A 190 -16.33 -7.31 -7.99
N ASP A 191 -17.52 -7.21 -8.57
CA ASP A 191 -18.38 -6.04 -8.47
C ASP A 191 -19.30 -6.24 -7.27
N ILE A 192 -19.12 -5.44 -6.20
CA ILE A 192 -19.98 -5.50 -5.01
C ILE A 192 -21.18 -4.57 -5.25
N PRO A 193 -22.42 -5.07 -5.14
CA PRO A 193 -23.59 -4.23 -5.30
C PRO A 193 -23.66 -3.10 -4.26
N ASN A 194 -24.05 -1.91 -4.68
CA ASN A 194 -24.17 -0.70 -3.89
C ASN A 194 -25.64 -0.37 -3.57
N THR A 195 -26.40 -1.35 -3.12
CA THR A 195 -27.88 -1.28 -3.01
C THR A 195 -28.40 -0.30 -1.98
N GLU A 196 -27.62 -0.08 -0.90
CA GLU A 196 -27.98 0.85 0.17
C GLU A 196 -27.29 2.21 -0.02
N SER A 197 -26.01 2.18 -0.40
CA SER A 197 -25.19 3.40 -0.49
C SER A 197 -25.41 4.18 -1.78
N ASN A 198 -25.73 3.52 -2.89
CA ASN A 198 -25.64 4.06 -4.25
C ASN A 198 -24.23 4.62 -4.60
N PHE A 199 -23.20 4.24 -3.85
CA PHE A 199 -21.83 4.69 -4.08
C PHE A 199 -21.24 4.00 -5.32
N THR A 200 -20.65 4.78 -6.22
CA THR A 200 -20.03 4.22 -7.44
C THR A 200 -18.60 3.77 -7.14
N ALA A 201 -18.44 2.49 -6.83
CA ALA A 201 -17.14 1.88 -6.57
C ALA A 201 -16.57 1.18 -7.80
N ARG A 202 -15.24 1.15 -7.92
CA ARG A 202 -14.52 0.27 -8.84
C ARG A 202 -14.58 -1.17 -8.34
N LYS A 203 -14.13 -2.13 -9.17
CA LYS A 203 -14.06 -3.54 -8.78
C LYS A 203 -13.25 -3.74 -7.51
N ALA A 204 -13.83 -4.45 -6.56
CA ALA A 204 -13.13 -4.92 -5.37
C ALA A 204 -12.20 -6.09 -5.69
N MET A 205 -11.16 -6.25 -4.88
CA MET A 205 -10.30 -7.43 -4.86
C MET A 205 -10.64 -8.31 -3.67
N ILE A 206 -10.53 -9.63 -3.85
CA ILE A 206 -10.75 -10.60 -2.78
C ILE A 206 -9.60 -11.61 -2.78
N TYR A 207 -9.12 -11.95 -1.61
CA TYR A 207 -8.32 -13.16 -1.42
C TYR A 207 -9.14 -14.20 -0.64
N LEU A 208 -9.25 -15.40 -1.21
CA LEU A 208 -9.85 -16.57 -0.57
C LEU A 208 -8.75 -17.56 -0.18
N PRO A 209 -8.57 -17.88 1.12
CA PRO A 209 -7.59 -18.86 1.55
C PRO A 209 -7.97 -20.29 1.10
N PRO A 210 -7.03 -21.27 1.13
CA PRO A 210 -7.30 -22.66 0.76
C PRO A 210 -8.54 -23.24 1.43
N ALA A 211 -8.72 -23.01 2.72
CA ALA A 211 -9.87 -23.50 3.47
C ALA A 211 -11.21 -22.95 2.95
N ALA A 212 -11.27 -21.69 2.49
CA ALA A 212 -12.45 -21.09 1.88
C ALA A 212 -12.83 -21.70 0.52
N LEU A 213 -11.84 -22.30 -0.16
CA LEU A 213 -11.98 -22.93 -1.48
C LEU A 213 -12.29 -24.42 -1.39
N SER A 214 -12.48 -24.97 -0.19
CA SER A 214 -12.88 -26.37 0.02
C SER A 214 -14.38 -26.56 -0.20
N ASP A 215 -14.81 -27.80 -0.45
CA ASP A 215 -16.23 -28.16 -0.60
C ASP A 215 -17.05 -27.89 0.68
N ARG A 216 -16.40 -27.88 1.84
CA ARG A 216 -17.01 -27.65 3.16
C ARG A 216 -16.20 -26.71 4.00
N PRO A 217 -16.17 -25.41 3.64
CA PRO A 217 -15.32 -24.42 4.29
C PRO A 217 -15.75 -24.13 5.73
N PRO A 218 -14.82 -23.73 6.60
CA PRO A 218 -15.16 -23.19 7.91
C PRO A 218 -15.67 -21.74 7.79
N ALA A 219 -16.34 -21.26 8.83
CA ALA A 219 -16.68 -19.85 8.98
C ALA A 219 -15.42 -19.05 9.33
N LEU A 220 -14.84 -18.36 8.35
CA LEU A 220 -13.55 -17.68 8.47
C LEU A 220 -13.67 -16.23 8.94
N PRO A 221 -12.67 -15.71 9.66
CA PRO A 221 -12.56 -14.28 9.92
C PRO A 221 -12.30 -13.50 8.63
N VAL A 222 -12.55 -12.20 8.71
CA VAL A 222 -12.42 -11.26 7.59
C VAL A 222 -11.46 -10.13 7.95
N MET A 223 -10.61 -9.77 7.00
CA MET A 223 -9.86 -8.52 6.99
C MET A 223 -10.36 -7.66 5.82
N GLU A 224 -11.04 -6.59 6.11
CA GLU A 224 -11.40 -5.56 5.13
C GLU A 224 -10.28 -4.53 5.08
N LEU A 225 -9.59 -4.44 3.94
CA LEU A 225 -8.39 -3.65 3.80
C LEU A 225 -8.58 -2.52 2.78
N LEU A 226 -8.18 -1.30 3.18
CA LEU A 226 -8.37 -0.09 2.41
C LEU A 226 -7.04 0.46 1.89
N ALA A 227 -6.98 0.78 0.61
CA ALA A 227 -5.78 1.32 -0.03
C ALA A 227 -5.53 2.77 0.39
N GLY A 228 -4.31 3.27 0.13
CA GLY A 228 -4.00 4.69 0.20
C GLY A 228 -4.60 5.47 -0.97
N GLN A 229 -4.46 6.79 -0.93
CA GLN A 229 -4.88 7.71 -1.99
C GLN A 229 -3.66 8.56 -2.43
N PRO A 230 -3.38 8.69 -3.73
CA PRO A 230 -4.05 8.05 -4.86
C PRO A 230 -3.79 6.54 -4.91
N GLY A 231 -4.82 5.75 -5.32
CA GLY A 231 -4.67 4.31 -5.35
C GLY A 231 -5.87 3.55 -5.88
N SER A 232 -5.84 2.24 -5.71
CA SER A 232 -6.89 1.32 -6.10
C SER A 232 -6.84 0.03 -5.26
N PRO A 233 -7.92 -0.77 -5.23
CA PRO A 233 -7.92 -2.04 -4.51
C PRO A 233 -6.78 -2.99 -4.87
N SER A 234 -6.36 -3.03 -6.13
CA SER A 234 -5.26 -3.90 -6.58
C SER A 234 -3.91 -3.58 -5.93
N ARG A 235 -3.70 -2.34 -5.45
CA ARG A 235 -2.44 -1.94 -4.79
C ARG A 235 -2.15 -2.74 -3.52
N LEU A 236 -3.17 -3.02 -2.72
CA LEU A 236 -3.03 -3.86 -1.54
C LEU A 236 -2.61 -5.29 -1.90
N ILE A 237 -3.13 -5.83 -2.99
CA ILE A 237 -2.76 -7.16 -3.46
C ILE A 237 -1.33 -7.17 -4.00
N ASP A 238 -1.00 -6.21 -4.87
CA ASP A 238 0.27 -6.17 -5.60
C ASP A 238 1.40 -5.61 -4.73
N ALA A 239 1.29 -4.35 -4.30
CA ALA A 239 2.30 -3.66 -3.50
C ALA A 239 2.26 -4.09 -2.02
N GLY A 240 1.09 -4.30 -1.44
CA GLY A 240 0.92 -4.85 -0.08
C GLY A 240 1.31 -6.32 0.05
N ASN A 241 1.49 -7.03 -1.07
CA ASN A 241 1.89 -8.44 -1.12
C ASN A 241 0.99 -9.39 -0.29
N ILE A 242 -0.29 -9.03 -0.19
CA ILE A 242 -1.27 -9.69 0.68
C ILE A 242 -1.41 -11.17 0.36
N ALA A 243 -1.51 -11.53 -0.92
CA ALA A 243 -1.72 -12.93 -1.30
C ALA A 243 -0.57 -13.84 -0.85
N ALA A 244 0.67 -13.38 -0.97
CA ALA A 244 1.82 -14.17 -0.52
C ALA A 244 1.88 -14.29 1.01
N THR A 245 1.56 -13.21 1.73
CA THR A 245 1.49 -13.18 3.20
C THR A 245 0.42 -14.15 3.71
N MET A 246 -0.78 -14.10 3.14
CA MET A 246 -1.89 -14.98 3.51
C MET A 246 -1.62 -16.45 3.15
N ASN A 247 -1.01 -16.73 1.99
CA ASN A 247 -0.61 -18.07 1.60
C ASN A 247 0.46 -18.66 2.54
N ALA A 248 1.44 -17.85 2.95
CA ALA A 248 2.48 -18.27 3.89
C ALA A 248 1.89 -18.57 5.28
N TYR A 249 0.89 -17.81 5.71
CA TYR A 249 0.14 -18.06 6.94
C TYR A 249 -0.69 -19.35 6.82
N ALA A 250 -1.52 -19.45 5.78
CA ALA A 250 -2.37 -20.61 5.55
C ALA A 250 -1.61 -21.95 5.47
N ALA A 251 -0.42 -21.93 4.89
CA ALA A 251 0.45 -23.12 4.81
C ALA A 251 0.89 -23.65 6.18
N LYS A 252 0.91 -22.82 7.22
CA LYS A 252 1.27 -23.18 8.60
C LYS A 252 0.05 -23.56 9.44
N HIS A 253 -1.15 -23.19 8.98
CA HIS A 253 -2.38 -23.31 9.74
C HIS A 253 -3.45 -24.11 8.99
N ASP A 254 -3.07 -25.25 8.41
CA ASP A 254 -3.99 -26.22 7.78
C ASP A 254 -4.91 -25.60 6.72
N GLY A 255 -4.40 -24.64 5.95
CA GLY A 255 -5.15 -23.91 4.92
C GLY A 255 -5.98 -22.74 5.45
N LEU A 256 -5.99 -22.49 6.75
CA LEU A 256 -6.71 -21.39 7.39
C LEU A 256 -5.96 -20.07 7.22
N ALA A 257 -6.66 -19.04 6.80
CA ALA A 257 -6.27 -17.62 6.91
C ALA A 257 -7.55 -16.78 6.85
N PRO A 258 -7.51 -15.49 7.18
CA PRO A 258 -8.65 -14.61 6.96
C PRO A 258 -9.01 -14.53 5.47
N ILE A 259 -10.31 -14.37 5.18
CA ILE A 259 -10.75 -13.86 3.88
C ILE A 259 -10.40 -12.38 3.84
N VAL A 260 -9.69 -11.93 2.79
CA VAL A 260 -9.39 -10.51 2.63
C VAL A 260 -10.35 -9.90 1.61
N LEU A 261 -11.01 -8.83 2.01
CA LEU A 261 -11.82 -7.97 1.16
C LEU A 261 -11.08 -6.66 0.94
N VAL A 262 -10.94 -6.24 -0.29
CA VAL A 262 -10.35 -4.95 -0.64
C VAL A 262 -11.36 -4.17 -1.49
N PRO A 263 -12.36 -3.54 -0.86
CA PRO A 263 -13.32 -2.69 -1.57
C PRO A 263 -12.65 -1.40 -2.06
N ASP A 264 -13.33 -0.70 -2.93
CA ASP A 264 -12.90 0.61 -3.40
C ASP A 264 -13.61 1.72 -2.62
N GLN A 265 -12.90 2.34 -1.71
CA GLN A 265 -13.44 3.42 -0.89
C GLN A 265 -13.59 4.76 -1.64
N ASN A 266 -12.99 4.91 -2.83
CA ASN A 266 -12.88 6.21 -3.48
C ASN A 266 -13.65 6.36 -4.81
N GLY A 267 -14.05 5.27 -5.45
CA GLY A 267 -14.68 5.31 -6.78
C GLY A 267 -13.68 5.55 -7.93
N GLU A 268 -12.75 6.48 -7.74
CA GLU A 268 -11.70 6.83 -8.70
C GLU A 268 -10.32 6.90 -8.04
N ALA A 269 -9.25 6.80 -8.85
CA ALA A 269 -7.87 6.72 -8.33
C ALA A 269 -7.42 7.99 -7.60
N THR A 270 -7.91 9.15 -8.02
CA THR A 270 -7.53 10.48 -7.49
C THR A 270 -8.61 11.14 -6.65
N HIS A 271 -9.80 10.54 -6.57
CA HIS A 271 -10.86 11.02 -5.69
C HIS A 271 -10.57 10.59 -4.24
N ASN A 272 -10.91 11.44 -3.29
CA ASN A 272 -10.85 11.15 -1.86
C ASN A 272 -12.25 11.30 -1.27
N SER A 273 -12.90 10.17 -1.00
CA SER A 273 -14.25 10.14 -0.42
C SER A 273 -14.29 10.53 1.06
N LEU A 274 -13.14 10.69 1.71
CA LEU A 274 -12.97 10.80 3.16
C LEU A 274 -13.51 9.57 3.93
N CYS A 275 -13.85 8.48 3.24
CA CYS A 275 -14.53 7.28 3.77
C CYS A 275 -15.78 7.60 4.60
N ALA A 276 -16.49 8.66 4.22
CA ALA A 276 -17.67 9.16 4.93
C ALA A 276 -18.87 9.27 3.97
N ASP A 277 -20.05 9.30 4.55
CA ASP A 277 -21.26 9.68 3.81
C ASP A 277 -21.29 11.20 3.70
N THR A 278 -21.22 11.69 2.47
CA THR A 278 -21.02 13.09 2.16
C THR A 278 -21.90 13.53 0.99
N THR A 279 -21.86 14.81 0.66
CA THR A 279 -22.49 15.35 -0.57
C THR A 279 -21.91 14.74 -1.86
N GLN A 280 -20.75 14.06 -1.78
CA GLN A 280 -20.07 13.47 -2.93
C GLN A 280 -20.26 11.96 -3.05
N GLY A 281 -21.01 11.35 -2.13
CA GLY A 281 -21.33 9.92 -2.12
C GLY A 281 -21.31 9.32 -0.73
N ASN A 282 -21.88 8.13 -0.61
CA ASN A 282 -22.06 7.44 0.67
C ASN A 282 -21.02 6.33 0.83
N ALA A 283 -19.75 6.71 0.96
CA ALA A 283 -18.63 5.76 1.04
C ALA A 283 -18.65 4.94 2.34
N GLU A 284 -19.01 5.54 3.47
CA GLU A 284 -19.16 4.83 4.75
C GLU A 284 -20.24 3.74 4.65
N THR A 285 -21.44 4.08 4.17
CA THR A 285 -22.53 3.12 3.96
C THR A 285 -22.11 2.00 3.00
N TYR A 286 -21.36 2.31 1.92
CA TYR A 286 -20.84 1.29 1.04
C TYR A 286 -19.93 0.30 1.76
N LEU A 287 -18.92 0.78 2.49
CA LEU A 287 -17.95 -0.05 3.19
C LEU A 287 -18.60 -0.86 4.32
N THR A 288 -19.39 -0.22 5.16
CA THR A 288 -19.90 -0.84 6.39
C THR A 288 -21.23 -1.58 6.23
N THR A 289 -21.97 -1.32 5.14
CA THR A 289 -23.27 -1.96 4.91
C THR A 289 -23.25 -2.83 3.64
N ASP A 290 -23.01 -2.25 2.47
CA ASP A 290 -23.09 -3.02 1.21
C ASP A 290 -22.03 -4.14 1.15
N VAL A 291 -20.76 -3.79 1.43
CA VAL A 291 -19.63 -4.75 1.41
C VAL A 291 -19.84 -5.84 2.45
N VAL A 292 -20.19 -5.47 3.67
CA VAL A 292 -20.40 -6.42 4.78
C VAL A 292 -21.57 -7.37 4.53
N ASN A 293 -22.71 -6.85 4.09
CA ASN A 293 -23.88 -7.65 3.79
C ASN A 293 -23.64 -8.58 2.60
N TRP A 294 -22.97 -8.07 1.56
CA TRP A 294 -22.60 -8.89 0.42
C TRP A 294 -21.65 -10.04 0.84
N ALA A 295 -20.62 -9.75 1.64
CA ALA A 295 -19.69 -10.77 2.10
C ALA A 295 -20.38 -11.83 2.97
N LYS A 296 -21.21 -11.43 3.93
CA LYS A 296 -22.02 -12.35 4.77
C LYS A 296 -22.96 -13.20 3.94
N LYS A 297 -23.44 -12.67 2.80
CA LYS A 297 -24.32 -13.40 1.88
C LYS A 297 -23.56 -14.33 0.96
N MET A 298 -22.39 -13.95 0.45
CA MET A 298 -21.71 -14.66 -0.65
C MET A 298 -20.57 -15.57 -0.20
N LEU A 299 -19.92 -15.30 0.93
CA LEU A 299 -18.69 -15.93 1.34
C LEU A 299 -18.86 -16.77 2.64
N PRO A 300 -17.97 -17.73 2.93
CA PRO A 300 -17.95 -18.48 4.18
C PRO A 300 -17.34 -17.67 5.34
N VAL A 301 -17.92 -16.51 5.64
CA VAL A 301 -17.43 -15.60 6.68
C VAL A 301 -18.12 -15.84 8.02
N ALA A 302 -17.37 -15.62 9.10
CA ALA A 302 -17.93 -15.58 10.45
C ALA A 302 -18.75 -14.30 10.66
N LYS A 303 -19.75 -14.34 11.56
CA LYS A 303 -20.71 -13.24 11.74
C LYS A 303 -20.38 -12.30 12.89
N SER A 304 -19.60 -12.77 13.88
CA SER A 304 -19.26 -12.00 15.09
C SER A 304 -18.30 -10.86 14.74
N ALA A 305 -18.50 -9.70 15.35
CA ALA A 305 -17.61 -8.53 15.19
C ALA A 305 -16.15 -8.86 15.54
N ARG A 306 -15.88 -9.68 16.56
CA ARG A 306 -14.54 -10.16 16.92
C ARG A 306 -13.79 -10.82 15.75
N MET A 307 -14.52 -11.39 14.78
CA MET A 307 -13.98 -12.09 13.62
C MET A 307 -13.77 -11.15 12.43
N TRP A 308 -14.04 -9.86 12.57
CA TRP A 308 -13.88 -8.85 11.52
C TRP A 308 -12.87 -7.79 11.93
N ALA A 309 -11.91 -7.57 11.09
CA ALA A 309 -10.98 -6.46 11.20
C ALA A 309 -11.09 -5.55 9.99
N MET A 310 -10.89 -4.26 10.20
CA MET A 310 -10.57 -3.32 9.14
C MET A 310 -9.10 -2.92 9.27
N GLY A 311 -8.44 -2.68 8.15
CA GLY A 311 -7.06 -2.19 8.11
C GLY A 311 -6.83 -1.35 6.87
N GLY A 312 -5.72 -0.66 6.82
CA GLY A 312 -5.41 0.14 5.65
C GLY A 312 -4.08 0.84 5.74
N PHE A 313 -3.72 1.46 4.63
CA PHE A 313 -2.50 2.23 4.48
C PHE A 313 -2.82 3.68 4.18
N SER A 314 -2.14 4.64 4.83
CA SER A 314 -2.30 6.06 4.52
C SER A 314 -3.76 6.52 4.71
N GLN A 315 -4.45 6.97 3.66
CA GLN A 315 -5.89 7.24 3.72
C GLN A 315 -6.68 6.03 4.27
N GLY A 316 -6.32 4.81 3.89
CA GLY A 316 -6.98 3.59 4.38
C GLY A 316 -6.78 3.35 5.88
N ASP A 317 -5.66 3.77 6.47
CA ASP A 317 -5.44 3.83 7.92
C ASP A 317 -6.44 4.81 8.56
N THR A 318 -6.49 6.05 8.05
CA THR A 318 -7.39 7.08 8.55
C THR A 318 -8.85 6.61 8.51
N CYS A 319 -9.26 5.98 7.40
CA CYS A 319 -10.57 5.35 7.27
C CYS A 319 -10.81 4.26 8.31
N THR A 320 -9.81 3.41 8.56
CA THR A 320 -9.90 2.34 9.56
C THR A 320 -10.14 2.89 10.97
N THR A 321 -9.32 3.86 11.37
CA THR A 321 -9.40 4.47 12.71
C THR A 321 -10.61 5.38 12.91
N GLN A 322 -11.21 5.83 11.81
CA GLN A 322 -12.46 6.59 11.78
C GLN A 322 -13.70 5.68 11.85
N LEU A 323 -13.73 4.60 11.05
CA LEU A 323 -14.94 3.78 10.86
C LEU A 323 -15.10 2.70 11.94
N VAL A 324 -14.04 1.98 12.30
CA VAL A 324 -14.14 0.84 13.23
C VAL A 324 -14.74 1.23 14.58
N PRO A 325 -14.34 2.32 15.24
CA PRO A 325 -14.95 2.74 16.49
C PRO A 325 -16.45 3.03 16.38
N ARG A 326 -16.89 3.51 15.22
CA ARG A 326 -18.29 3.87 14.94
C ARG A 326 -19.16 2.66 14.61
N HIS A 327 -18.55 1.51 14.28
CA HIS A 327 -19.24 0.27 13.93
C HIS A 327 -18.77 -0.94 14.78
N PRO A 328 -18.91 -0.88 16.12
CA PRO A 328 -18.43 -1.93 17.02
C PRO A 328 -19.22 -3.24 16.89
N ASP A 329 -20.40 -3.21 16.28
CA ASP A 329 -21.23 -4.37 15.96
C ASP A 329 -20.71 -5.14 14.72
N ILE A 330 -19.84 -4.52 13.91
CA ILE A 330 -19.25 -5.09 12.70
C ILE A 330 -17.80 -5.49 12.91
N TYR A 331 -16.98 -4.59 13.49
CA TYR A 331 -15.53 -4.73 13.57
C TYR A 331 -15.01 -4.79 15.00
N GLY A 332 -14.23 -5.82 15.32
CA GLY A 332 -13.57 -6.01 16.61
C GLY A 332 -12.07 -5.73 16.59
N ALA A 333 -11.49 -5.37 15.45
CA ALA A 333 -10.05 -5.07 15.34
C ALA A 333 -9.72 -4.05 14.26
N MET A 334 -8.64 -3.30 14.50
CA MET A 334 -8.06 -2.31 13.60
C MET A 334 -6.60 -2.67 13.29
N LEU A 335 -6.21 -2.64 12.00
CA LEU A 335 -4.83 -2.85 11.54
C LEU A 335 -4.38 -1.71 10.61
N PRO A 336 -4.39 -0.45 11.09
CA PRO A 336 -3.98 0.72 10.34
C PRO A 336 -2.46 0.87 10.26
N VAL A 337 -1.94 1.47 9.17
CA VAL A 337 -0.51 1.76 8.97
C VAL A 337 -0.33 3.12 8.31
N ASP A 338 0.50 3.98 8.91
CA ASP A 338 0.93 5.28 8.39
C ASP A 338 -0.24 6.25 8.06
N GLY A 339 -1.16 6.48 8.98
CA GLY A 339 -2.35 7.32 8.77
C GLY A 339 -2.23 8.77 9.25
N GLU A 340 -3.30 9.51 8.96
CA GLU A 340 -3.48 10.91 9.37
C GLU A 340 -4.36 11.02 10.62
N LEU A 341 -4.24 12.15 11.35
CA LEU A 341 -5.11 12.42 12.53
C LEU A 341 -6.57 12.74 12.17
N LYS A 342 -6.84 13.03 10.91
CA LYS A 342 -8.16 13.46 10.43
C LYS A 342 -8.28 13.19 8.94
N PRO A 343 -9.50 12.93 8.45
CA PRO A 343 -9.72 12.86 7.01
C PRO A 343 -9.29 14.16 6.34
N THR A 344 -8.44 14.11 5.33
CA THR A 344 -7.83 15.29 4.72
C THR A 344 -7.95 15.26 3.20
N ASN A 345 -8.50 16.34 2.63
CA ASN A 345 -8.46 16.67 1.21
C ASN A 345 -8.41 18.19 1.03
N GLY A 346 -7.26 18.78 1.40
CA GLY A 346 -7.08 20.23 1.48
C GLY A 346 -7.36 20.78 2.88
N SER A 347 -7.92 22.00 3.00
CA SER A 347 -8.18 22.59 4.31
C SER A 347 -9.47 22.05 4.95
N VAL A 348 -9.51 22.02 6.29
CA VAL A 348 -10.72 21.64 7.04
C VAL A 348 -11.94 22.47 6.64
N ALA A 349 -11.77 23.79 6.47
CA ALA A 349 -12.86 24.65 6.05
C ALA A 349 -13.41 24.26 4.68
N LYS A 350 -12.54 23.90 3.72
CA LYS A 350 -12.94 23.40 2.42
C LYS A 350 -13.73 22.09 2.54
N MET A 351 -13.24 21.14 3.31
CA MET A 351 -13.91 19.83 3.49
C MET A 351 -15.28 19.98 4.16
N VAL A 352 -15.39 20.79 5.22
CA VAL A 352 -16.67 21.08 5.86
C VAL A 352 -17.66 21.66 4.85
N GLN A 353 -17.22 22.60 4.03
CA GLN A 353 -18.10 23.24 3.05
C GLN A 353 -18.49 22.31 1.90
N GLU A 354 -17.52 21.58 1.31
CA GLU A 354 -17.72 20.84 0.07
C GLU A 354 -18.28 19.43 0.31
N TYR A 355 -17.88 18.77 1.40
CA TYR A 355 -18.28 17.39 1.70
C TYR A 355 -19.44 17.31 2.68
N PHE A 356 -19.52 18.23 3.64
CA PHE A 356 -20.50 18.19 4.72
C PHE A 356 -21.51 19.33 4.67
N ALA A 357 -21.63 20.01 3.52
CA ALA A 357 -22.59 21.11 3.30
C ALA A 357 -22.52 22.23 4.39
N GLY A 358 -21.35 22.47 4.96
CA GLY A 358 -21.12 23.43 6.03
C GLY A 358 -21.29 22.89 7.45
N ASP A 359 -21.70 21.61 7.61
CA ASP A 359 -21.85 20.99 8.93
C ASP A 359 -20.47 20.58 9.50
N ARG A 360 -19.95 21.47 10.34
CA ARG A 360 -18.68 21.26 11.05
C ARG A 360 -18.75 20.07 12.02
N LYS A 361 -19.88 19.83 12.65
CA LYS A 361 -20.06 18.73 13.60
C LYS A 361 -19.97 17.39 12.88
N ALA A 362 -20.64 17.24 11.73
CA ALA A 362 -20.57 16.02 10.92
C ALA A 362 -19.13 15.71 10.48
N TYR A 363 -18.32 16.72 10.14
CA TYR A 363 -16.89 16.51 9.88
C TYR A 363 -16.11 16.10 11.12
N ASP A 364 -16.32 16.75 12.26
CA ASP A 364 -15.60 16.47 13.49
C ASP A 364 -15.89 15.05 14.01
N GLU A 365 -17.05 14.47 13.73
CA GLU A 365 -17.42 13.08 14.01
C GLU A 365 -16.61 12.08 13.18
N GLN A 366 -16.02 12.52 12.06
CA GLN A 366 -15.15 11.69 11.23
C GLN A 366 -13.70 11.64 11.74
N VAL A 367 -13.32 12.53 12.64
CA VAL A 367 -11.95 12.58 13.16
C VAL A 367 -11.70 11.37 14.07
N PRO A 368 -10.67 10.53 13.81
CA PRO A 368 -10.43 9.27 14.52
C PRO A 368 -10.48 9.36 16.05
N VAL A 369 -9.81 10.35 16.65
CA VAL A 369 -9.79 10.51 18.10
C VAL A 369 -11.18 10.84 18.69
N ASN A 370 -12.00 11.57 17.93
CA ASN A 370 -13.37 11.88 18.33
C ASN A 370 -14.28 10.64 18.18
N ALA A 371 -14.14 9.90 17.08
CA ALA A 371 -14.86 8.65 16.86
C ALA A 371 -14.55 7.62 17.97
N ILE A 372 -13.27 7.43 18.30
CA ILE A 372 -12.82 6.53 19.38
C ILE A 372 -13.41 6.98 20.72
N ALA A 373 -13.34 8.28 21.04
CA ALA A 373 -13.84 8.80 22.31
C ALA A 373 -15.36 8.69 22.45
N ALA A 374 -16.10 8.80 21.33
CA ALA A 374 -17.55 8.77 21.33
C ALA A 374 -18.14 7.36 21.32
N THR A 375 -17.55 6.42 20.61
CA THR A 375 -18.16 5.12 20.30
C THR A 375 -17.20 3.93 20.42
N GLY A 376 -15.91 4.15 20.65
CA GLY A 376 -14.94 3.07 20.86
C GLY A 376 -15.25 2.21 22.08
N THR A 377 -15.02 0.90 21.99
CA THR A 377 -15.35 -0.06 23.05
C THR A 377 -14.15 -0.92 23.43
N PRO A 378 -14.10 -1.45 24.69
CA PRO A 378 -13.02 -2.34 25.14
C PRO A 378 -12.93 -3.68 24.37
N GLU A 379 -13.99 -4.08 23.68
CA GLU A 379 -14.02 -5.29 22.87
C GLU A 379 -13.25 -5.13 21.55
N GLN A 380 -13.04 -3.89 21.11
CA GLN A 380 -12.22 -3.56 19.95
C GLN A 380 -10.74 -3.52 20.34
N ALA A 381 -9.87 -3.78 19.37
CA ALA A 381 -8.42 -3.74 19.56
C ALA A 381 -7.73 -3.00 18.42
N LEU A 382 -6.63 -2.34 18.73
CA LEU A 382 -5.80 -1.59 17.80
C LEU A 382 -4.41 -2.22 17.70
N PHE A 383 -4.05 -2.70 16.51
CA PHE A 383 -2.71 -3.12 16.16
C PHE A 383 -2.20 -2.22 15.04
N THR A 384 -1.29 -1.31 15.34
CA THR A 384 -0.89 -0.24 14.41
C THR A 384 0.62 -0.14 14.27
N GLY A 385 1.08 0.50 13.22
CA GLY A 385 2.50 0.76 13.03
C GLY A 385 2.76 1.87 12.04
N ALA A 386 4.00 2.39 12.10
CA ALA A 386 4.46 3.43 11.19
C ALA A 386 5.93 3.24 10.80
N GLY A 387 6.30 3.75 9.62
CA GLY A 387 7.69 3.79 9.18
C GLY A 387 8.53 4.74 10.03
N GLU A 388 9.74 4.32 10.42
CA GLU A 388 10.65 5.10 11.28
C GLU A 388 10.92 6.52 10.77
N ARG A 389 10.94 6.70 9.44
CA ARG A 389 11.24 7.97 8.77
C ARG A 389 10.00 8.86 8.60
N ASP A 390 8.81 8.30 8.77
CA ASP A 390 7.54 9.05 8.74
C ASP A 390 7.19 9.57 10.14
N LYS A 391 7.80 10.70 10.50
CA LYS A 391 7.65 11.29 11.84
C LYS A 391 6.23 11.79 12.09
N GLU A 392 5.52 12.20 11.06
CA GLU A 392 4.15 12.66 11.16
C GLU A 392 3.21 11.49 11.46
N SER A 393 3.27 10.42 10.68
CA SER A 393 2.47 9.22 10.94
C SER A 393 2.78 8.58 12.30
N ILE A 394 4.03 8.61 12.78
CA ILE A 394 4.39 8.17 14.13
C ILE A 394 3.67 9.02 15.20
N SER A 395 3.65 10.34 15.03
CA SER A 395 2.97 11.26 15.96
C SER A 395 1.45 11.03 15.96
N ASN A 396 0.88 10.84 14.77
CA ASN A 396 -0.53 10.57 14.57
C ASN A 396 -0.93 9.22 15.21
N MET A 397 -0.18 8.17 14.91
CA MET A 397 -0.35 6.83 15.49
C MET A 397 -0.41 6.87 17.02
N ARG A 398 0.57 7.53 17.65
CA ARG A 398 0.61 7.67 19.13
C ARG A 398 -0.61 8.39 19.69
N THR A 399 -1.04 9.47 19.03
CA THR A 399 -2.24 10.21 19.44
C THR A 399 -3.50 9.37 19.35
N ILE A 400 -3.64 8.57 18.30
CA ILE A 400 -4.77 7.64 18.10
C ILE A 400 -4.69 6.49 19.11
N ALA A 401 -3.50 5.93 19.33
CA ALA A 401 -3.25 4.86 20.29
C ALA A 401 -3.60 5.30 21.74
N ASP A 402 -3.25 6.53 22.11
CA ASP A 402 -3.61 7.08 23.42
C ASP A 402 -5.12 7.25 23.58
N ALA A 403 -5.83 7.64 22.52
CA ALA A 403 -7.29 7.70 22.53
C ALA A 403 -7.90 6.30 22.68
N ALA A 404 -7.37 5.30 21.96
CA ALA A 404 -7.81 3.90 22.04
C ALA A 404 -7.60 3.30 23.44
N ARG A 405 -6.43 3.55 24.06
CA ARG A 405 -6.18 3.13 25.47
C ARG A 405 -7.16 3.76 26.46
N LYS A 406 -7.48 5.05 26.28
CA LYS A 406 -8.48 5.74 27.12
C LYS A 406 -9.88 5.17 26.95
N ALA A 407 -10.22 4.64 25.78
CA ALA A 407 -11.46 3.90 25.53
C ALA A 407 -11.42 2.45 26.04
N GLY A 408 -10.32 2.00 26.64
CA GLY A 408 -10.14 0.65 27.18
C GLY A 408 -9.77 -0.42 26.17
N MET A 409 -9.40 -0.04 24.95
CA MET A 409 -8.97 -0.99 23.92
C MET A 409 -7.60 -1.60 24.23
N GLU A 410 -7.38 -2.84 23.80
CA GLU A 410 -6.06 -3.43 23.66
C GLU A 410 -5.31 -2.71 22.54
N VAL A 411 -4.08 -2.22 22.80
CA VAL A 411 -3.30 -1.44 21.83
C VAL A 411 -1.90 -2.00 21.69
N THR A 412 -1.51 -2.24 20.45
CA THR A 412 -0.13 -2.57 20.05
C THR A 412 0.37 -1.54 19.05
N GLU A 413 1.54 -0.95 19.32
CA GLU A 413 2.19 0.04 18.45
C GLU A 413 3.55 -0.48 17.98
N LEU A 414 3.81 -0.35 16.69
CA LEU A 414 5.04 -0.79 16.04
C LEU A 414 5.73 0.35 15.29
N ILE A 415 7.06 0.34 15.29
CA ILE A 415 7.88 1.13 14.37
C ILE A 415 8.58 0.17 13.42
N VAL A 416 8.66 0.55 12.15
CA VAL A 416 9.38 -0.21 11.12
C VAL A 416 10.69 0.48 10.78
N PRO A 417 11.83 -0.01 11.28
CA PRO A 417 13.14 0.61 11.06
C PRO A 417 13.48 0.71 9.57
N GLY A 418 14.07 1.84 9.19
CA GLY A 418 14.58 2.06 7.84
C GLY A 418 13.53 2.29 6.76
N THR A 419 12.23 2.35 7.10
CA THR A 419 11.13 2.64 6.15
C THR A 419 10.57 4.05 6.37
N GLY A 420 9.78 4.53 5.43
CA GLY A 420 9.02 5.76 5.49
C GLY A 420 7.54 5.48 5.27
N HIS A 421 6.86 6.42 4.61
CA HIS A 421 5.46 6.26 4.17
C HIS A 421 5.42 5.37 2.91
N ASP A 422 5.61 4.07 3.09
CA ASP A 422 5.84 3.13 1.98
C ASP A 422 5.26 1.73 2.24
N TRP A 423 5.15 0.93 1.17
CA TRP A 423 4.63 -0.42 1.25
C TRP A 423 5.53 -1.41 2.02
N HIS A 424 6.79 -1.09 2.25
CA HIS A 424 7.66 -1.92 3.08
C HIS A 424 7.26 -1.83 4.55
N ALA A 425 6.85 -0.63 5.01
CA ALA A 425 6.27 -0.42 6.33
C ALA A 425 4.98 -1.24 6.48
N VAL A 426 4.07 -1.14 5.51
CA VAL A 426 2.81 -1.90 5.50
C VAL A 426 3.04 -3.41 5.61
N GLN A 427 3.90 -3.96 4.75
CA GLN A 427 4.21 -5.40 4.75
C GLN A 427 4.86 -5.85 6.06
N ALA A 428 5.70 -5.01 6.67
CA ALA A 428 6.37 -5.32 7.94
C ALA A 428 5.40 -5.36 9.11
N VAL A 429 4.45 -4.42 9.18
CA VAL A 429 3.41 -4.35 10.23
C VAL A 429 2.39 -5.48 10.09
N TRP A 430 1.92 -5.74 8.86
CA TRP A 430 0.84 -6.72 8.68
C TRP A 430 1.28 -8.18 8.83
N ARG A 431 2.55 -8.51 8.78
CA ARG A 431 3.02 -9.88 9.09
C ARG A 431 2.73 -10.27 10.55
N PRO A 432 3.27 -9.56 11.56
CA PRO A 432 2.89 -9.83 12.95
C PRO A 432 1.43 -9.52 13.24
N GLY A 433 0.82 -8.52 12.56
CA GLY A 433 -0.59 -8.20 12.68
C GLY A 433 -1.51 -9.33 12.24
N LEU A 434 -1.13 -10.09 11.20
CA LEU A 434 -1.86 -11.29 10.78
C LEU A 434 -1.75 -12.41 11.82
N ASP A 435 -0.56 -12.66 12.39
CA ASP A 435 -0.37 -13.67 13.44
C ASP A 435 -1.18 -13.29 14.69
N TRP A 436 -1.16 -12.01 15.08
CA TRP A 436 -1.98 -11.48 16.19
C TRP A 436 -3.49 -11.61 15.92
N PHE A 437 -3.97 -11.23 14.74
CA PHE A 437 -5.39 -11.37 14.40
C PHE A 437 -5.81 -12.84 14.28
N GLY A 438 -4.92 -13.70 13.79
CA GLY A 438 -5.11 -15.14 13.72
C GLY A 438 -5.29 -15.78 15.11
N GLU A 439 -4.47 -15.39 16.08
CA GLU A 439 -4.60 -15.84 17.48
C GLU A 439 -5.91 -15.32 18.09
N ARG A 440 -6.21 -14.02 17.92
CA ARG A 440 -7.44 -13.40 18.41
C ARG A 440 -8.71 -14.08 17.88
N THR A 441 -8.66 -14.60 16.65
CA THR A 441 -9.79 -15.25 15.98
C THR A 441 -9.75 -16.77 16.00
N GLY A 442 -8.73 -17.36 16.62
CA GLY A 442 -8.58 -18.82 16.76
C GLY A 442 -8.13 -19.54 15.49
N LEU A 443 -7.58 -18.84 14.50
CA LEU A 443 -7.00 -19.47 13.31
C LEU A 443 -5.70 -20.20 13.61
N GLY A 444 -4.92 -19.72 14.58
CA GLY A 444 -3.66 -20.31 15.02
C GLY A 444 -3.06 -19.51 16.15
N GLU A 445 -2.18 -20.14 16.92
CA GLU A 445 -1.45 -19.47 18.00
C GLU A 445 -0.28 -18.65 17.45
N MET A 446 0.03 -17.52 18.09
CA MET A 446 1.29 -16.81 17.83
C MET A 446 2.45 -17.63 18.37
N THR A 447 3.28 -18.16 17.48
CA THR A 447 4.45 -18.96 17.83
C THR A 447 5.68 -18.13 18.21
N LYS A 448 5.61 -16.81 18.02
CA LYS A 448 6.68 -15.84 18.30
C LYS A 448 6.11 -14.63 19.02
N SER A 449 6.83 -14.11 19.99
CA SER A 449 6.52 -12.81 20.55
C SER A 449 6.75 -11.69 19.52
N LEU A 450 6.09 -10.57 19.65
CA LEU A 450 6.25 -9.42 18.73
C LEU A 450 7.71 -8.93 18.64
N LYS A 451 8.49 -9.08 19.72
CA LYS A 451 9.90 -8.70 19.77
C LYS A 451 10.82 -9.61 18.92
N GLU A 452 10.33 -10.78 18.51
CA GLU A 452 11.09 -11.72 17.66
C GLU A 452 10.86 -11.50 16.17
N TYR A 453 10.09 -10.46 15.78
CA TYR A 453 9.96 -10.03 14.39
C TYR A 453 11.05 -8.98 14.09
N PRO A 454 12.12 -9.33 13.34
CA PRO A 454 13.29 -8.46 13.18
C PRO A 454 13.01 -7.20 12.36
N GLN A 455 11.86 -7.16 11.67
CA GLN A 455 11.46 -6.02 10.84
C GLN A 455 10.67 -4.94 11.58
N VAL A 456 10.32 -5.16 12.85
CA VAL A 456 9.55 -4.18 13.63
C VAL A 456 10.14 -3.99 15.02
N GLU A 457 9.94 -2.81 15.58
CA GLU A 457 10.21 -2.48 16.98
C GLU A 457 8.87 -2.23 17.68
N VAL A 458 8.64 -2.91 18.81
CA VAL A 458 7.43 -2.72 19.62
C VAL A 458 7.61 -1.50 20.49
N LEU A 459 6.74 -0.51 20.34
CA LEU A 459 6.56 0.57 21.31
C LEU A 459 5.67 0.04 22.44
N GLN A 460 5.93 0.45 23.64
CA GLN A 460 5.22 -0.07 24.83
C GLN A 460 3.74 0.19 24.81
#